data_50c21b61e2c3962112e386f64fd0148d
#
_entry.id   50c21b61e2c3962112e386f64fd0148d
#
_cell.length_a   1.000
_cell.length_b   1.000
_cell.length_c   1.000
_cell.angle_alpha   90.00
_cell.angle_beta   90.00
_cell.angle_gamma   90.00
#
_symmetry.space_group_name_H-M   'P 1'
#
loop_
_entity.id
_entity.type
_entity.pdbx_description
1 polymer ?
#
loop_
_entity_poly.entity_id
_entity_poly.type
_entity_poly.pdbx_seq_one_letter_code
_entity_poly.pdbx_strand_id
1 'polypeptide(L)'
;LSKADRLQRAAANLPVEKRLRTIEEMGRIWRRRWESGELDGVAERLAQSTGYSPEVIRLEMSFVAEVLDPEKMMKNLESTLRGGAASLEGMVPISDGENIRNHPCGPALVISSGNSLVPPFIPTITALATGNLTILKPSLSNYEAVLAVISTLEEAVKTTGAQEMLDLLVVSYFSHRSEVLDHLLTNARIGVVNYWGGDPGRGEVSAKVAMNPHMPRYFVNGPLTGFAVIDENSADEEAARGLAMNILLYDQQLCSSPTQAAFIGSMEAAKRFCAMVGSELDALGKGMAMGMSDDGAFILQCSRKYVQFAGGRVFSSNDTDNMWTITLSESVSDLDEASQSYGPLAFHNRRRFLEVIRVDDNERVIDLIGDLPDNNAYRGADKVQTIGLAVSAARKEALMPSLPSTGAYRIVPLEDMFMRSPLEPYDGMDMAKLFTYGVYQRDTSLGKEVLD
;
A
#
# COMPACT_ATOMS: atom_id res chain seq x y z
N LEU A 1 3.29 27.16 11.25
CA LEU A 1 2.00 27.35 10.52
C LEU A 1 1.59 28.82 10.34
N SER A 2 2.16 29.80 11.04
CA SER A 2 1.84 31.23 10.87
C SER A 2 2.02 31.78 9.44
N LYS A 3 2.82 31.09 8.61
CA LYS A 3 3.00 31.40 7.18
C LYS A 3 2.28 30.39 6.26
N ALA A 4 1.58 29.39 6.81
CA ALA A 4 1.04 28.27 6.04
C ALA A 4 0.04 28.71 4.97
N ASP A 5 -0.88 29.64 5.28
CA ASP A 5 -1.87 30.14 4.30
C ASP A 5 -1.21 30.85 3.11
N ARG A 6 -0.10 31.54 3.33
CA ARG A 6 0.66 32.18 2.24
C ARG A 6 1.38 31.16 1.39
N LEU A 7 2.04 30.19 2.02
CA LEU A 7 2.73 29.11 1.33
C LEU A 7 1.72 28.23 0.57
N GLN A 8 0.56 27.94 1.18
CA GLN A 8 -0.48 27.18 0.50
C GLN A 8 -1.02 27.89 -0.75
N ARG A 9 -1.22 29.21 -0.69
CA ARG A 9 -1.59 30.00 -1.90
C ARG A 9 -0.49 29.99 -2.95
N ALA A 10 0.77 30.08 -2.55
CA ALA A 10 1.90 29.96 -3.49
C ALA A 10 1.94 28.58 -4.14
N ALA A 11 1.72 27.52 -3.36
CA ALA A 11 1.63 26.13 -3.86
C ALA A 11 0.52 25.96 -4.89
N ALA A 12 -0.68 26.46 -4.60
CA ALA A 12 -1.83 26.35 -5.48
C ALA A 12 -1.66 27.10 -6.82
N ASN A 13 -0.80 28.13 -6.84
CA ASN A 13 -0.53 28.94 -8.03
C ASN A 13 0.71 28.48 -8.82
N LEU A 14 1.50 27.54 -8.29
CA LEU A 14 2.61 26.96 -9.04
C LEU A 14 2.07 26.05 -10.14
N PRO A 15 2.45 26.26 -11.43
CA PRO A 15 1.91 25.45 -12.53
C PRO A 15 2.12 23.93 -12.32
N VAL A 16 1.13 23.12 -12.69
CA VAL A 16 1.18 21.66 -12.58
C VAL A 16 2.38 21.10 -13.34
N GLU A 17 2.61 21.59 -14.55
CA GLU A 17 3.76 21.18 -15.36
C GLU A 17 5.08 21.42 -14.64
N LYS A 18 5.25 22.59 -13.99
CA LYS A 18 6.46 22.93 -13.23
C LYS A 18 6.65 21.99 -12.03
N ARG A 19 5.56 21.64 -11.33
CA ARG A 19 5.58 20.67 -10.22
C ARG A 19 5.98 19.27 -10.71
N LEU A 20 5.34 18.78 -11.76
CA LEU A 20 5.62 17.45 -12.32
C LEU A 20 7.04 17.37 -12.88
N ARG A 21 7.51 18.41 -13.59
CA ARG A 21 8.89 18.46 -14.08
C ARG A 21 9.91 18.44 -12.95
N THR A 22 9.60 19.03 -11.79
CA THR A 22 10.49 18.97 -10.61
C THR A 22 10.50 17.59 -10.00
N ILE A 23 9.34 16.92 -9.92
CA ILE A 23 9.21 15.51 -9.46
C ILE A 23 9.99 14.57 -10.41
N GLU A 24 9.88 14.77 -11.72
CA GLU A 24 10.67 14.04 -12.72
C GLU A 24 12.18 14.18 -12.48
N GLU A 25 12.63 15.40 -12.27
CA GLU A 25 14.04 15.67 -12.02
C GLU A 25 14.53 15.01 -10.72
N MET A 26 13.70 14.98 -9.67
CA MET A 26 13.99 14.20 -8.46
C MET A 26 14.21 12.72 -8.80
N GLY A 27 13.34 12.12 -9.61
CA GLY A 27 13.44 10.73 -10.04
C GLY A 27 14.71 10.46 -10.86
N ARG A 28 15.09 11.41 -11.75
CA ARG A 28 16.32 11.33 -12.54
C ARG A 28 17.58 11.41 -11.65
N ILE A 29 17.58 12.31 -10.68
CA ILE A 29 18.68 12.45 -9.70
C ILE A 29 18.79 11.20 -8.84
N TRP A 30 17.67 10.67 -8.37
CA TRP A 30 17.63 9.44 -7.57
C TRP A 30 18.23 8.25 -8.32
N ARG A 31 17.80 7.99 -9.58
CA ARG A 31 18.35 6.91 -10.43
C ARG A 31 19.86 7.06 -10.59
N ARG A 32 20.33 8.27 -10.95
CA ARG A 32 21.77 8.55 -11.11
C ARG A 32 22.56 8.23 -9.84
N ARG A 33 22.09 8.68 -8.67
CA ARG A 33 22.75 8.44 -7.38
C ARG A 33 22.75 6.96 -7.02
N TRP A 34 21.65 6.25 -7.34
CA TRP A 34 21.55 4.81 -7.14
C TRP A 34 22.51 4.04 -8.04
N GLU A 35 22.52 4.32 -9.33
CA GLU A 35 23.40 3.69 -10.32
C GLU A 35 24.89 3.97 -10.07
N SER A 36 25.23 5.10 -9.48
CA SER A 36 26.60 5.47 -9.13
C SER A 36 27.10 4.87 -7.81
N GLY A 37 26.24 4.19 -7.03
CA GLY A 37 26.56 3.67 -5.69
C GLY A 37 26.58 4.73 -4.57
N GLU A 38 26.20 5.97 -4.85
CA GLU A 38 26.13 7.05 -3.84
C GLU A 38 25.16 6.71 -2.70
N LEU A 39 24.14 5.87 -2.97
CA LEU A 39 23.11 5.51 -2.04
C LEU A 39 23.36 4.14 -1.34
N ASP A 40 24.49 3.47 -1.58
CA ASP A 40 24.75 2.13 -1.01
C ASP A 40 24.69 2.15 0.51
N GLY A 41 25.31 3.15 1.15
CA GLY A 41 25.26 3.28 2.61
C GLY A 41 23.85 3.58 3.16
N VAL A 42 23.00 4.24 2.39
CA VAL A 42 21.58 4.44 2.76
C VAL A 42 20.82 3.11 2.67
N ALA A 43 21.05 2.34 1.61
CA ALA A 43 20.46 1.03 1.41
C ALA A 43 20.87 0.04 2.51
N GLU A 44 22.15 0.00 2.89
CA GLU A 44 22.64 -0.83 4.00
C GLU A 44 21.95 -0.50 5.32
N ARG A 45 21.85 0.79 5.67
CA ARG A 45 21.18 1.20 6.91
C ARG A 45 19.68 0.93 6.88
N LEU A 46 19.04 1.07 5.72
CA LEU A 46 17.64 0.71 5.55
C LEU A 46 17.44 -0.80 5.74
N ALA A 47 18.31 -1.65 5.18
CA ALA A 47 18.29 -3.10 5.40
C ALA A 47 18.41 -3.44 6.90
N GLN A 48 19.36 -2.81 7.59
CA GLN A 48 19.55 -3.03 9.04
C GLN A 48 18.33 -2.59 9.87
N SER A 49 17.71 -1.45 9.54
CA SER A 49 16.60 -0.91 10.31
C SER A 49 15.26 -1.62 10.06
N THR A 50 15.07 -2.20 8.87
CA THR A 50 13.86 -2.94 8.49
C THR A 50 13.98 -4.45 8.67
N GLY A 51 15.21 -4.97 8.67
CA GLY A 51 15.50 -6.41 8.69
C GLY A 51 15.28 -7.11 7.35
N TYR A 52 15.06 -6.36 6.26
CA TYR A 52 14.92 -6.94 4.93
C TYR A 52 16.28 -7.28 4.30
N SER A 53 16.26 -8.27 3.39
CA SER A 53 17.45 -8.63 2.65
C SER A 53 17.95 -7.48 1.74
N PRO A 54 19.27 -7.43 1.44
CA PRO A 54 19.82 -6.45 0.50
C PRO A 54 19.14 -6.48 -0.88
N GLU A 55 18.65 -7.66 -1.32
CA GLU A 55 17.93 -7.84 -2.58
C GLU A 55 16.60 -7.11 -2.58
N VAL A 56 15.82 -7.25 -1.51
CA VAL A 56 14.54 -6.54 -1.33
C VAL A 56 14.78 -5.03 -1.26
N ILE A 57 15.82 -4.59 -0.55
CA ILE A 57 16.17 -3.17 -0.48
C ILE A 57 16.61 -2.61 -1.84
N ARG A 58 17.38 -3.36 -2.64
CA ARG A 58 17.72 -2.94 -4.01
C ARG A 58 16.48 -2.73 -4.88
N LEU A 59 15.53 -3.64 -4.78
CA LEU A 59 14.25 -3.51 -5.48
C LEU A 59 13.48 -2.28 -5.00
N GLU A 60 13.42 -2.06 -3.71
CA GLU A 60 12.74 -0.90 -3.12
C GLU A 60 13.38 0.43 -3.54
N MET A 61 14.70 0.51 -3.55
CA MET A 61 15.42 1.70 -4.04
C MET A 61 15.09 2.01 -5.51
N SER A 62 14.86 0.99 -6.34
CA SER A 62 14.43 1.17 -7.72
C SER A 62 12.97 1.68 -7.82
N PHE A 63 12.08 1.22 -6.96
CA PHE A 63 10.67 1.65 -6.96
C PHE A 63 10.45 3.11 -6.59
N VAL A 64 11.38 3.75 -5.90
CA VAL A 64 11.30 5.20 -5.62
C VAL A 64 11.19 5.98 -6.93
N ALA A 65 11.98 5.61 -7.94
CA ALA A 65 11.94 6.27 -9.25
C ALA A 65 10.60 6.09 -9.99
N GLU A 66 9.89 4.98 -9.71
CA GLU A 66 8.56 4.72 -10.29
C GLU A 66 7.46 5.63 -9.69
N VAL A 67 7.58 5.97 -8.40
CA VAL A 67 6.68 6.92 -7.73
C VAL A 67 6.94 8.35 -8.20
N LEU A 68 8.17 8.65 -8.59
CA LEU A 68 8.61 9.95 -9.09
C LEU A 68 8.44 10.10 -10.62
N ASP A 69 7.68 9.19 -11.26
CA ASP A 69 7.42 9.21 -12.69
C ASP A 69 6.30 10.20 -13.03
N PRO A 70 6.60 11.28 -13.79
CA PRO A 70 5.63 12.33 -14.12
C PRO A 70 4.52 11.85 -15.05
N GLU A 71 4.81 10.89 -15.95
CA GLU A 71 3.79 10.35 -16.86
C GLU A 71 2.74 9.54 -16.09
N LYS A 72 3.19 8.75 -15.11
CA LYS A 72 2.30 8.00 -14.22
C LYS A 72 1.45 8.94 -13.36
N MET A 73 2.07 9.99 -12.82
CA MET A 73 1.35 11.00 -12.05
C MET A 73 0.34 11.76 -12.93
N MET A 74 0.72 12.17 -14.14
CA MET A 74 -0.20 12.83 -15.07
C MET A 74 -1.38 11.92 -15.42
N LYS A 75 -1.14 10.64 -15.76
CA LYS A 75 -2.22 9.66 -16.02
C LYS A 75 -3.16 9.52 -14.83
N ASN A 76 -2.62 9.51 -13.60
CA ASN A 76 -3.43 9.45 -12.39
C ASN A 76 -4.29 10.71 -12.23
N LEU A 77 -3.73 11.92 -12.40
CA LEU A 77 -4.48 13.18 -12.31
C LEU A 77 -5.59 13.25 -13.36
N GLU A 78 -5.29 12.87 -14.63
CA GLU A 78 -6.27 12.89 -15.72
C GLU A 78 -7.43 11.89 -15.50
N SER A 79 -7.13 10.72 -14.92
CA SER A 79 -8.16 9.70 -14.69
C SER A 79 -9.00 9.94 -13.44
N THR A 80 -8.45 10.63 -12.43
CA THR A 80 -9.11 10.76 -11.12
C THR A 80 -9.79 12.10 -10.92
N LEU A 81 -9.26 13.20 -11.47
CA LEU A 81 -9.82 14.53 -11.28
C LEU A 81 -10.87 14.83 -12.37
N ARG A 82 -12.06 15.27 -11.95
CA ARG A 82 -13.05 15.78 -12.90
C ARG A 82 -12.50 17.03 -13.58
N GLY A 83 -12.36 16.99 -14.89
CA GLY A 83 -11.68 18.03 -15.68
C GLY A 83 -10.17 17.87 -15.79
N GLY A 84 -9.63 16.71 -15.35
CA GLY A 84 -8.21 16.36 -15.47
C GLY A 84 -7.26 17.28 -14.73
N ALA A 85 -5.97 17.21 -15.06
CA ALA A 85 -4.92 18.03 -14.47
C ALA A 85 -5.11 19.54 -14.69
N ALA A 86 -5.70 19.95 -15.82
CA ALA A 86 -5.99 21.34 -16.13
C ALA A 86 -6.92 21.99 -15.08
N SER A 87 -7.79 21.23 -14.46
CA SER A 87 -8.67 21.70 -13.39
C SER A 87 -7.97 22.13 -12.10
N LEU A 88 -6.70 21.78 -11.93
CA LEU A 88 -5.87 22.27 -10.82
C LEU A 88 -5.41 23.73 -11.01
N GLU A 89 -5.38 24.21 -12.24
CA GLU A 89 -4.90 25.56 -12.57
C GLU A 89 -6.04 26.56 -12.76
N GLY A 90 -7.19 26.11 -13.27
CA GLY A 90 -8.30 26.98 -13.56
C GLY A 90 -9.65 26.30 -13.59
N MET A 91 -10.69 27.07 -13.88
CA MET A 91 -12.01 26.54 -14.22
C MET A 91 -11.96 25.86 -15.58
N VAL A 92 -12.42 24.63 -15.65
CA VAL A 92 -12.54 23.86 -16.89
C VAL A 92 -14.00 23.46 -17.12
N PRO A 93 -14.49 23.48 -18.35
CA PRO A 93 -15.87 23.09 -18.65
C PRO A 93 -16.05 21.58 -18.42
N ILE A 94 -17.18 21.21 -17.83
CA ILE A 94 -17.58 19.82 -17.57
C ILE A 94 -18.92 19.48 -18.21
N SER A 95 -19.73 20.50 -18.50
CA SER A 95 -20.90 20.47 -19.36
C SER A 95 -21.23 21.88 -19.83
N ASP A 96 -22.32 22.05 -20.60
CA ASP A 96 -22.72 23.35 -21.12
C ASP A 96 -23.07 24.32 -19.97
N GLY A 97 -22.33 25.43 -19.90
CA GLY A 97 -22.47 26.43 -18.83
C GLY A 97 -22.04 26.00 -17.44
N GLU A 98 -21.37 24.84 -17.30
CA GLU A 98 -20.89 24.32 -16.03
C GLU A 98 -19.39 24.08 -16.04
N ASN A 99 -18.72 24.59 -15.03
CA ASN A 99 -17.26 24.52 -14.89
C ASN A 99 -16.86 23.94 -13.53
N ILE A 100 -15.67 23.34 -13.46
CA ILE A 100 -15.08 22.87 -12.22
C ILE A 100 -13.61 23.29 -12.13
N ARG A 101 -13.17 23.58 -10.92
CA ARG A 101 -11.76 23.69 -10.55
C ARG A 101 -11.49 22.75 -9.36
N ASN A 102 -10.45 21.95 -9.44
CA ASN A 102 -9.99 21.19 -8.30
C ASN A 102 -8.94 22.02 -7.53
N HIS A 103 -9.29 22.44 -6.32
CA HIS A 103 -8.43 23.27 -5.47
C HIS A 103 -7.77 22.41 -4.39
N PRO A 104 -6.47 22.58 -4.06
CA PRO A 104 -5.83 21.86 -2.96
C PRO A 104 -6.58 22.06 -1.63
N CYS A 105 -6.66 21.00 -0.82
CA CYS A 105 -7.35 21.05 0.48
C CYS A 105 -6.70 22.00 1.49
N GLY A 106 -5.44 22.33 1.30
CA GLY A 106 -4.63 23.10 2.25
C GLY A 106 -3.48 22.25 2.79
N PRO A 107 -2.85 22.60 3.91
CA PRO A 107 -1.76 21.79 4.41
C PRO A 107 -2.17 20.34 4.59
N ALA A 108 -1.41 19.44 3.99
CA ALA A 108 -1.58 18.00 4.09
C ALA A 108 -0.59 17.44 5.13
N LEU A 109 -1.09 16.68 6.09
CA LEU A 109 -0.27 15.92 7.04
C LEU A 109 -0.28 14.44 6.62
N VAL A 110 0.89 13.92 6.26
CA VAL A 110 1.10 12.50 5.93
C VAL A 110 1.85 11.84 7.08
N ILE A 111 1.19 10.90 7.76
CA ILE A 111 1.79 10.07 8.81
C ILE A 111 2.04 8.70 8.22
N SER A 112 3.29 8.36 7.97
CA SER A 112 3.68 7.20 7.20
C SER A 112 4.03 5.98 8.06
N SER A 113 3.82 4.79 7.48
CA SER A 113 4.32 3.52 8.01
C SER A 113 5.84 3.39 7.84
N GLY A 114 6.43 2.39 8.50
CA GLY A 114 7.88 2.15 8.49
C GLY A 114 8.31 0.86 7.82
N ASN A 115 7.37 0.12 7.23
CA ASN A 115 7.63 -1.18 6.62
C ASN A 115 8.20 -1.12 5.21
N SER A 116 8.27 0.07 4.60
CA SER A 116 8.79 0.28 3.26
C SER A 116 9.18 1.75 3.08
N LEU A 117 10.08 2.05 2.12
CA LEU A 117 10.47 3.40 1.74
C LEU A 117 9.43 4.07 0.82
N VAL A 118 8.75 3.28 -0.01
CA VAL A 118 7.84 3.76 -1.06
C VAL A 118 6.53 4.37 -0.51
N PRO A 119 5.83 3.77 0.46
CA PRO A 119 4.55 4.28 0.96
C PRO A 119 4.54 5.74 1.43
N PRO A 120 5.60 6.29 2.06
CA PRO A 120 5.66 7.71 2.40
C PRO A 120 5.52 8.63 1.19
N PHE A 121 6.05 8.23 0.03
CA PHE A 121 6.11 9.09 -1.14
C PHE A 121 4.84 9.10 -1.97
N ILE A 122 4.06 8.03 -1.99
CA ILE A 122 2.82 7.98 -2.77
C ILE A 122 1.87 9.15 -2.41
N PRO A 123 1.45 9.32 -1.14
CA PRO A 123 0.61 10.45 -0.76
C PRO A 123 1.35 11.80 -0.79
N THR A 124 2.64 11.80 -0.43
CA THR A 124 3.44 13.04 -0.40
C THR A 124 3.59 13.66 -1.79
N ILE A 125 3.95 12.86 -2.78
CA ILE A 125 4.11 13.31 -4.17
C ILE A 125 2.76 13.69 -4.78
N THR A 126 1.69 12.94 -4.47
CA THR A 126 0.33 13.29 -4.90
C THR A 126 -0.13 14.62 -4.29
N ALA A 127 0.15 14.86 -3.01
CA ALA A 127 -0.17 16.13 -2.34
C ALA A 127 0.61 17.31 -2.96
N LEU A 128 1.90 17.13 -3.25
CA LEU A 128 2.73 18.15 -3.93
C LEU A 128 2.25 18.39 -5.36
N ALA A 129 1.97 17.33 -6.12
CA ALA A 129 1.48 17.43 -7.50
C ALA A 129 0.14 18.14 -7.58
N THR A 130 -0.73 17.98 -6.58
CA THR A 130 -2.02 18.68 -6.49
C THR A 130 -1.92 20.06 -5.85
N GLY A 131 -0.71 20.53 -5.46
CA GLY A 131 -0.46 21.90 -4.97
C GLY A 131 -0.72 22.10 -3.49
N ASN A 132 -0.54 21.07 -2.67
CA ASN A 132 -0.65 21.20 -1.21
C ASN A 132 0.72 21.47 -0.57
N LEU A 133 0.75 22.36 0.41
CA LEU A 133 1.79 22.38 1.43
C LEU A 133 1.71 21.04 2.19
N THR A 134 2.82 20.32 2.23
CA THR A 134 2.83 18.95 2.75
C THR A 134 3.77 18.79 3.94
N ILE A 135 3.28 18.21 5.00
CA ILE A 135 4.06 17.81 6.18
C ILE A 135 4.15 16.30 6.16
N LEU A 136 5.34 15.76 5.94
CA LEU A 136 5.61 14.33 5.98
C LEU A 136 6.24 13.96 7.33
N LYS A 137 5.56 13.09 8.07
CA LYS A 137 6.07 12.43 9.28
C LYS A 137 6.40 10.97 8.94
N PRO A 138 7.64 10.63 8.59
CA PRO A 138 8.06 9.25 8.36
C PRO A 138 8.17 8.48 9.67
N SER A 139 8.33 7.17 9.56
CA SER A 139 8.72 6.30 10.65
C SER A 139 10.23 6.42 10.92
N LEU A 140 10.65 6.04 12.13
CA LEU A 140 12.08 6.04 12.48
C LEU A 140 12.87 5.04 11.61
N SER A 141 12.27 3.89 11.28
CA SER A 141 12.93 2.82 10.52
C SER A 141 13.33 3.21 9.11
N ASN A 142 12.60 4.13 8.47
CA ASN A 142 12.89 4.58 7.10
C ASN A 142 13.27 6.07 7.00
N TYR A 143 13.43 6.75 8.14
CA TYR A 143 13.63 8.21 8.19
C TYR A 143 14.83 8.69 7.36
N GLU A 144 15.97 8.05 7.51
CA GLU A 144 17.20 8.43 6.82
C GLU A 144 17.08 8.23 5.30
N ALA A 145 16.48 7.12 4.87
CA ALA A 145 16.23 6.86 3.46
C ALA A 145 15.21 7.87 2.88
N VAL A 146 14.19 8.24 3.65
CA VAL A 146 13.25 9.32 3.26
C VAL A 146 13.99 10.64 3.06
N LEU A 147 14.90 11.03 3.97
CA LEU A 147 15.69 12.25 3.81
C LEU A 147 16.60 12.19 2.58
N ALA A 148 17.15 11.02 2.24
CA ALA A 148 17.94 10.84 1.02
C ALA A 148 17.11 11.10 -0.25
N VAL A 149 15.85 10.65 -0.31
CA VAL A 149 14.94 10.98 -1.42
C VAL A 149 14.63 12.46 -1.45
N ILE A 150 14.31 13.07 -0.30
CA ILE A 150 13.97 14.50 -0.23
C ILE A 150 15.15 15.38 -0.62
N SER A 151 16.39 14.97 -0.34
CA SER A 151 17.59 15.72 -0.76
C SER A 151 17.69 15.88 -2.28
N THR A 152 17.04 15.01 -3.06
CA THR A 152 16.94 15.17 -4.52
C THR A 152 16.11 16.39 -4.92
N LEU A 153 15.12 16.80 -4.11
CA LEU A 153 14.33 18.00 -4.35
C LEU A 153 15.21 19.27 -4.32
N GLU A 154 16.16 19.35 -3.38
CA GLU A 154 17.09 20.50 -3.27
C GLU A 154 17.95 20.69 -4.53
N GLU A 155 18.29 19.57 -5.20
CA GLU A 155 19.01 19.59 -6.46
C GLU A 155 18.07 19.86 -7.64
N ALA A 156 16.90 19.20 -7.67
CA ALA A 156 15.92 19.32 -8.73
C ALA A 156 15.41 20.76 -8.94
N VAL A 157 15.17 21.50 -7.85
CA VAL A 157 14.69 22.88 -7.94
C VAL A 157 15.71 23.83 -8.57
N LYS A 158 17.01 23.55 -8.45
CA LYS A 158 18.07 24.34 -9.11
C LYS A 158 18.01 24.17 -10.62
N THR A 159 17.70 22.97 -11.09
CA THR A 159 17.58 22.65 -12.52
C THR A 159 16.27 23.20 -13.11
N THR A 160 15.16 23.05 -12.39
CA THR A 160 13.82 23.40 -12.88
C THR A 160 13.40 24.85 -12.59
N GLY A 161 14.16 25.56 -11.75
CA GLY A 161 13.82 26.90 -11.29
C GLY A 161 12.56 26.95 -10.42
N ALA A 162 12.18 25.82 -9.80
CA ALA A 162 10.99 25.69 -8.95
C ALA A 162 11.33 25.81 -7.47
N GLN A 163 12.09 26.86 -7.10
CA GLN A 163 12.56 27.06 -5.73
C GLN A 163 11.43 27.04 -4.69
N GLU A 164 10.23 27.45 -5.10
CA GLU A 164 9.03 27.44 -4.26
C GLU A 164 8.67 26.04 -3.75
N MET A 165 9.04 24.98 -4.50
CA MET A 165 8.77 23.59 -4.08
C MET A 165 9.45 23.20 -2.77
N LEU A 166 10.59 23.81 -2.42
CA LEU A 166 11.26 23.59 -1.13
C LEU A 166 10.41 24.08 0.05
N ASP A 167 9.69 25.18 -0.14
CA ASP A 167 8.83 25.75 0.90
C ASP A 167 7.53 24.95 1.08
N LEU A 168 7.23 24.03 0.15
CA LEU A 168 5.99 23.24 0.14
C LEU A 168 6.13 21.89 0.84
N LEU A 169 7.32 21.48 1.20
CA LEU A 169 7.55 20.18 1.84
C LEU A 169 8.32 20.34 3.15
N VAL A 170 7.71 19.88 4.23
CA VAL A 170 8.34 19.77 5.55
C VAL A 170 8.43 18.30 5.89
N VAL A 171 9.65 17.80 6.16
CA VAL A 171 9.87 16.44 6.62
C VAL A 171 10.41 16.48 8.03
N SER A 172 9.75 15.84 8.96
CA SER A 172 10.20 15.81 10.36
C SER A 172 9.74 14.54 11.06
N TYR A 173 10.66 13.93 11.79
CA TYR A 173 10.33 12.88 12.73
C TYR A 173 9.96 13.47 14.09
N PHE A 174 8.84 13.04 14.63
CA PHE A 174 8.46 13.25 16.02
C PHE A 174 7.68 12.05 16.53
N SER A 175 7.80 11.80 17.83
CA SER A 175 7.16 10.61 18.44
C SER A 175 5.62 10.73 18.45
N HIS A 176 4.95 9.59 18.63
CA HIS A 176 3.49 9.57 18.78
C HIS A 176 2.97 10.37 19.99
N ARG A 177 3.83 10.57 21.01
CA ARG A 177 3.50 11.37 22.21
C ARG A 177 4.01 12.81 22.15
N SER A 178 4.42 13.27 20.97
CA SER A 178 4.90 14.63 20.79
C SER A 178 3.77 15.64 20.87
N GLU A 179 3.98 16.73 21.63
CA GLU A 179 3.07 17.88 21.65
C GLU A 179 2.90 18.51 20.25
N VAL A 180 3.91 18.40 19.39
CA VAL A 180 3.83 18.87 18.01
C VAL A 180 2.81 18.08 17.23
N LEU A 181 2.82 16.73 17.31
CA LEU A 181 1.83 15.89 16.64
C LEU A 181 0.43 16.15 17.20
N ASP A 182 0.33 16.25 18.53
CA ASP A 182 -0.92 16.54 19.19
C ASP A 182 -1.52 17.87 18.70
N HIS A 183 -0.72 18.93 18.66
CA HIS A 183 -1.13 20.23 18.15
C HIS A 183 -1.55 20.16 16.67
N LEU A 184 -0.78 19.47 15.82
CA LEU A 184 -1.12 19.30 14.41
C LEU A 184 -2.47 18.62 14.21
N LEU A 185 -2.77 17.61 15.01
CA LEU A 185 -4.01 16.82 14.89
C LEU A 185 -5.21 17.52 15.51
N THR A 186 -5.04 18.26 16.62
CA THR A 186 -6.18 18.78 17.42
C THR A 186 -6.46 20.25 17.22
N ASN A 187 -5.47 21.07 16.80
CA ASN A 187 -5.60 22.54 16.82
C ASN A 187 -5.15 23.22 15.54
N ALA A 188 -4.22 22.60 14.79
CA ALA A 188 -3.66 23.26 13.61
C ALA A 188 -4.67 23.27 12.45
N ARG A 189 -4.60 24.33 11.63
CA ARG A 189 -5.40 24.42 10.40
C ARG A 189 -4.80 23.54 9.31
N ILE A 190 -5.05 22.24 9.44
CA ILE A 190 -4.71 21.19 8.45
C ILE A 190 -5.94 20.96 7.58
N GLY A 191 -5.76 20.83 6.27
CA GLY A 191 -6.85 20.54 5.34
C GLY A 191 -7.12 19.03 5.20
N VAL A 192 -6.07 18.23 5.29
CA VAL A 192 -6.17 16.77 5.16
C VAL A 192 -5.10 16.05 5.97
N VAL A 193 -5.50 14.96 6.63
CA VAL A 193 -4.61 14.03 7.33
C VAL A 193 -4.71 12.67 6.68
N ASN A 194 -3.59 12.17 6.19
CA ASN A 194 -3.45 10.80 5.70
C ASN A 194 -2.63 9.99 6.71
N TYR A 195 -3.20 8.90 7.20
CA TYR A 195 -2.57 8.01 8.16
C TYR A 195 -2.32 6.63 7.56
N TRP A 196 -1.09 6.14 7.69
CA TRP A 196 -0.67 4.80 7.27
C TRP A 196 -0.35 3.96 8.49
N GLY A 197 -1.18 2.98 8.78
CA GLY A 197 -0.98 2.06 9.89
C GLY A 197 -2.30 1.54 10.48
N GLY A 198 -2.16 0.68 11.48
CA GLY A 198 -3.25 0.05 12.20
C GLY A 198 -3.44 0.58 13.62
N ASP A 199 -4.23 -0.15 14.39
CA ASP A 199 -4.46 0.11 15.81
C ASP A 199 -3.22 -0.25 16.66
N PRO A 200 -3.02 0.39 17.81
CA PRO A 200 -3.90 1.42 18.39
C PRO A 200 -3.71 2.83 17.79
N GLY A 201 -2.67 3.07 17.01
CA GLY A 201 -2.33 4.41 16.50
C GLY A 201 -3.43 5.01 15.62
N ARG A 202 -4.13 4.19 14.82
CA ARG A 202 -5.27 4.63 14.01
C ARG A 202 -6.38 5.23 14.86
N GLY A 203 -6.76 4.54 15.93
CA GLY A 203 -7.80 5.00 16.86
C GLY A 203 -7.41 6.30 17.55
N GLU A 204 -6.16 6.41 18.03
CA GLU A 204 -5.67 7.64 18.68
C GLU A 204 -5.64 8.83 17.72
N VAL A 205 -5.15 8.66 16.50
CA VAL A 205 -5.12 9.71 15.49
C VAL A 205 -6.53 10.12 15.08
N SER A 206 -7.43 9.16 14.84
CA SER A 206 -8.84 9.42 14.50
C SER A 206 -9.54 10.25 15.56
N ALA A 207 -9.40 9.89 16.84
CA ALA A 207 -9.99 10.62 17.95
C ALA A 207 -9.50 12.08 18.03
N LYS A 208 -8.18 12.30 17.84
CA LYS A 208 -7.57 13.64 17.83
C LYS A 208 -8.05 14.47 16.64
N VAL A 209 -8.07 13.91 15.45
CA VAL A 209 -8.56 14.59 14.24
C VAL A 209 -10.02 14.99 14.38
N ALA A 210 -10.87 14.14 14.99
CA ALA A 210 -12.28 14.44 15.24
C ALA A 210 -12.49 15.63 16.17
N MET A 211 -11.53 15.93 17.06
CA MET A 211 -11.57 17.10 17.95
C MET A 211 -11.07 18.39 17.29
N ASN A 212 -10.47 18.32 16.10
CA ASN A 212 -9.92 19.50 15.45
C ASN A 212 -11.02 20.45 14.96
N PRO A 213 -11.07 21.72 15.42
CA PRO A 213 -12.14 22.66 15.05
C PRO A 213 -12.12 23.04 13.55
N HIS A 214 -11.04 22.77 12.84
CA HIS A 214 -10.92 23.02 11.40
C HIS A 214 -11.41 21.86 10.54
N MET A 215 -11.85 20.74 11.15
CA MET A 215 -12.45 19.57 10.50
C MET A 215 -11.63 19.07 9.30
N PRO A 216 -10.35 18.72 9.46
CA PRO A 216 -9.55 18.21 8.36
C PRO A 216 -10.15 16.91 7.82
N ARG A 217 -10.04 16.69 6.51
CA ARG A 217 -10.34 15.37 5.96
C ARG A 217 -9.39 14.34 6.57
N TYR A 218 -9.91 13.18 6.91
CA TYR A 218 -9.12 12.09 7.45
C TYR A 218 -9.33 10.82 6.63
N PHE A 219 -8.25 10.22 6.17
CA PHE A 219 -8.30 8.93 5.51
C PHE A 219 -7.11 8.06 5.90
N VAL A 220 -7.34 6.75 5.88
CA VAL A 220 -6.44 5.74 6.42
C VAL A 220 -6.06 4.75 5.33
N ASN A 221 -4.77 4.48 5.22
CA ASN A 221 -4.25 3.30 4.57
C ASN A 221 -3.91 2.29 5.68
N GLY A 222 -4.85 1.39 5.93
CA GLY A 222 -4.84 0.50 7.10
C GLY A 222 -4.07 -0.78 6.91
N PRO A 223 -4.06 -1.65 7.92
CA PRO A 223 -3.50 -2.98 7.81
C PRO A 223 -4.41 -3.83 6.92
N LEU A 224 -3.92 -4.15 5.75
CA LEU A 224 -4.60 -4.93 4.74
C LEU A 224 -3.77 -6.17 4.40
N THR A 225 -4.36 -7.14 3.72
CA THR A 225 -3.68 -8.36 3.28
C THR A 225 -4.07 -8.72 1.85
N GLY A 226 -3.28 -9.59 1.21
CA GLY A 226 -3.65 -10.22 -0.04
C GLY A 226 -4.36 -11.56 0.20
N PHE A 227 -5.04 -12.02 -0.84
CA PHE A 227 -5.64 -13.35 -0.93
C PHE A 227 -5.39 -13.91 -2.34
N ALA A 228 -4.98 -15.17 -2.45
CA ALA A 228 -4.77 -15.82 -3.75
C ALA A 228 -5.91 -16.78 -4.08
N VAL A 229 -6.30 -16.86 -5.35
CA VAL A 229 -7.27 -17.86 -5.82
C VAL A 229 -6.64 -18.61 -6.99
N ILE A 230 -6.54 -19.91 -6.85
CA ILE A 230 -5.93 -20.81 -7.84
C ILE A 230 -6.93 -21.90 -8.21
N ASP A 231 -7.11 -22.20 -9.49
CA ASP A 231 -7.81 -23.41 -9.91
C ASP A 231 -6.84 -24.49 -10.40
N GLU A 232 -7.28 -25.76 -10.36
CA GLU A 232 -6.45 -26.92 -10.73
C GLU A 232 -5.91 -26.82 -12.16
N ASN A 233 -6.64 -26.16 -13.08
CA ASN A 233 -6.26 -26.04 -14.49
C ASN A 233 -5.16 -24.97 -14.72
N SER A 234 -4.99 -24.05 -13.78
CA SER A 234 -4.02 -22.96 -13.84
C SER A 234 -2.93 -23.08 -12.76
N ALA A 235 -2.88 -24.23 -12.07
CA ALA A 235 -1.93 -24.52 -11.00
C ALA A 235 -0.59 -25.05 -11.58
N ASP A 236 0.11 -24.23 -12.35
CA ASP A 236 1.38 -24.52 -13.01
C ASP A 236 2.59 -23.90 -12.30
N GLU A 237 3.78 -24.06 -12.89
CA GLU A 237 5.04 -23.52 -12.36
C GLU A 237 5.05 -21.97 -12.34
N GLU A 238 4.41 -21.31 -13.31
CA GLU A 238 4.33 -19.85 -13.38
C GLU A 238 3.47 -19.29 -12.23
N ALA A 239 2.32 -19.89 -11.98
CA ALA A 239 1.47 -19.56 -10.85
C ALA A 239 2.18 -19.82 -9.50
N ALA A 240 2.90 -20.95 -9.38
CA ALA A 240 3.66 -21.29 -8.18
C ALA A 240 4.79 -20.27 -7.92
N ARG A 241 5.52 -19.89 -8.97
CA ARG A 241 6.57 -18.86 -8.92
C ARG A 241 6.01 -17.48 -8.58
N GLY A 242 4.90 -17.07 -9.19
CA GLY A 242 4.21 -15.81 -8.90
C GLY A 242 3.77 -15.74 -7.44
N LEU A 243 3.18 -16.81 -6.90
CA LEU A 243 2.77 -16.89 -5.51
C LEU A 243 3.98 -16.85 -4.56
N ALA A 244 5.04 -17.62 -4.84
CA ALA A 244 6.26 -17.61 -4.04
C ALA A 244 6.90 -16.22 -3.99
N MET A 245 6.95 -15.50 -5.10
CA MET A 245 7.50 -14.14 -5.16
C MET A 245 6.70 -13.18 -4.28
N ASN A 246 5.36 -13.22 -4.31
CA ASN A 246 4.50 -12.39 -3.46
C ASN A 246 4.61 -12.72 -1.96
N ILE A 247 5.10 -13.90 -1.60
CA ILE A 247 5.42 -14.30 -0.21
C ILE A 247 6.82 -13.80 0.19
N LEU A 248 7.81 -13.91 -0.70
CA LEU A 248 9.21 -13.56 -0.41
C LEU A 248 9.42 -12.04 -0.34
N LEU A 249 8.74 -11.28 -1.19
CA LEU A 249 8.87 -9.83 -1.20
C LEU A 249 8.49 -9.24 0.16
N TYR A 250 9.41 -8.47 0.74
CA TYR A 250 9.27 -7.83 2.06
C TYR A 250 8.89 -8.81 3.18
N ASP A 251 9.31 -10.07 3.06
CA ASP A 251 8.94 -11.14 3.99
C ASP A 251 7.43 -11.19 4.27
N GLN A 252 6.63 -11.03 3.19
CA GLN A 252 5.16 -11.01 3.25
C GLN A 252 4.55 -9.81 4.02
N GLN A 253 5.30 -8.72 4.21
CA GLN A 253 4.84 -7.53 4.97
C GLN A 253 4.07 -6.50 4.15
N LEU A 254 3.90 -6.71 2.83
CA LEU A 254 3.09 -5.81 2.01
C LEU A 254 1.59 -6.02 2.27
N CYS A 255 0.80 -4.95 2.15
CA CYS A 255 -0.66 -5.01 2.21
C CYS A 255 -1.29 -5.87 1.10
N SER A 256 -0.56 -6.14 0.03
CA SER A 256 -0.96 -7.03 -1.08
C SER A 256 -0.44 -8.46 -0.93
N SER A 257 0.45 -8.75 0.01
CA SER A 257 1.01 -10.10 0.18
C SER A 257 -0.09 -11.07 0.62
N PRO A 258 -0.25 -12.22 -0.05
CA PRO A 258 -1.26 -13.19 0.30
C PRO A 258 -0.90 -13.91 1.60
N THR A 259 -1.84 -13.97 2.53
CA THR A 259 -1.74 -14.77 3.77
C THR A 259 -2.53 -16.05 3.68
N GLN A 260 -3.57 -16.03 2.86
CA GLN A 260 -4.37 -17.21 2.52
C GLN A 260 -4.48 -17.36 1.01
N ALA A 261 -4.73 -18.59 0.58
CA ALA A 261 -5.06 -18.95 -0.78
C ALA A 261 -6.21 -19.99 -0.82
N ALA A 262 -7.20 -19.77 -1.65
CA ALA A 262 -8.18 -20.78 -2.00
C ALA A 262 -7.68 -21.58 -3.21
N PHE A 263 -7.68 -22.90 -3.09
CA PHE A 263 -7.37 -23.81 -4.19
C PHE A 263 -8.63 -24.56 -4.62
N ILE A 264 -9.11 -24.31 -5.83
CA ILE A 264 -10.31 -24.94 -6.39
C ILE A 264 -9.89 -26.15 -7.20
N GLY A 265 -10.16 -27.35 -6.70
CA GLY A 265 -9.77 -28.59 -7.36
C GLY A 265 -9.65 -29.77 -6.41
N SER A 266 -8.95 -30.81 -6.86
CA SER A 266 -8.73 -32.00 -6.05
C SER A 266 -7.67 -31.78 -4.97
N MET A 267 -7.78 -32.50 -3.84
CA MET A 267 -6.78 -32.46 -2.77
C MET A 267 -5.38 -32.87 -3.27
N GLU A 268 -5.31 -33.80 -4.22
CA GLU A 268 -4.04 -34.25 -4.78
C GLU A 268 -3.38 -33.17 -5.66
N ALA A 269 -4.18 -32.39 -6.40
CA ALA A 269 -3.67 -31.25 -7.15
C ALA A 269 -3.20 -30.14 -6.20
N ALA A 270 -3.96 -29.85 -5.14
CA ALA A 270 -3.57 -28.88 -4.11
C ALA A 270 -2.23 -29.24 -3.45
N LYS A 271 -2.00 -30.53 -3.12
CA LYS A 271 -0.72 -30.99 -2.58
C LYS A 271 0.43 -30.80 -3.55
N ARG A 272 0.23 -31.14 -4.85
CA ARG A 272 1.24 -30.93 -5.88
C ARG A 272 1.59 -29.45 -6.01
N PHE A 273 0.56 -28.59 -6.04
CA PHE A 273 0.76 -27.13 -6.12
C PHE A 273 1.52 -26.58 -4.90
N CYS A 274 1.14 -26.96 -3.67
CA CYS A 274 1.88 -26.59 -2.46
C CYS A 274 3.36 -27.01 -2.51
N ALA A 275 3.65 -28.21 -3.04
CA ALA A 275 5.02 -28.66 -3.21
C ALA A 275 5.78 -27.85 -4.27
N MET A 276 5.15 -27.45 -5.38
CA MET A 276 5.74 -26.57 -6.39
C MET A 276 6.05 -25.19 -5.81
N VAL A 277 5.09 -24.58 -5.08
CA VAL A 277 5.31 -23.29 -4.40
C VAL A 277 6.48 -23.41 -3.41
N GLY A 278 6.57 -24.50 -2.64
CA GLY A 278 7.68 -24.77 -1.75
C GLY A 278 9.02 -24.82 -2.46
N SER A 279 9.08 -25.49 -3.64
CA SER A 279 10.29 -25.54 -4.45
C SER A 279 10.71 -24.17 -4.99
N GLU A 280 9.75 -23.32 -5.40
CA GLU A 280 10.01 -21.95 -5.81
C GLU A 280 10.45 -21.07 -4.64
N LEU A 281 9.86 -21.22 -3.44
CA LEU A 281 10.31 -20.53 -2.23
C LEU A 281 11.74 -20.91 -1.86
N ASP A 282 12.14 -22.16 -2.02
CA ASP A 282 13.53 -22.59 -1.80
C ASP A 282 14.48 -22.02 -2.85
N ALA A 283 14.07 -22.01 -4.11
CA ALA A 283 14.91 -21.52 -5.21
C ALA A 283 15.13 -20.01 -5.16
N LEU A 284 14.05 -19.24 -5.03
CA LEU A 284 14.05 -17.77 -5.03
C LEU A 284 14.54 -17.20 -3.68
N GLY A 285 14.19 -17.86 -2.59
CA GLY A 285 14.51 -17.41 -1.23
C GLY A 285 16.02 -17.42 -0.91
N LYS A 286 16.83 -18.20 -1.64
CA LYS A 286 18.30 -18.21 -1.47
C LYS A 286 18.94 -16.82 -1.66
N GLY A 287 18.36 -15.98 -2.51
CA GLY A 287 18.82 -14.60 -2.71
C GLY A 287 18.14 -13.59 -1.78
N MET A 288 17.15 -14.00 -0.98
CA MET A 288 16.35 -13.14 -0.14
C MET A 288 16.37 -13.64 1.31
N ALA A 289 17.56 -13.64 1.93
CA ALA A 289 17.73 -14.11 3.30
C ALA A 289 16.77 -13.40 4.26
N MET A 290 16.16 -14.16 5.16
CA MET A 290 15.17 -13.68 6.12
C MET A 290 15.81 -13.45 7.47
N GLY A 291 15.75 -12.23 7.99
CA GLY A 291 16.18 -11.93 9.36
C GLY A 291 15.13 -12.39 10.38
N MET A 292 15.22 -13.63 10.88
CA MET A 292 14.32 -14.14 11.90
C MET A 292 15.06 -14.24 13.25
N SER A 293 14.43 -13.73 14.33
CA SER A 293 14.91 -13.94 15.68
C SER A 293 14.64 -15.36 16.15
N ASP A 294 15.39 -15.83 17.17
CA ASP A 294 15.17 -17.14 17.78
C ASP A 294 13.75 -17.32 18.32
N ASP A 295 13.18 -16.27 18.92
CA ASP A 295 11.78 -16.26 19.36
C ASP A 295 10.81 -16.39 18.19
N GLY A 296 11.07 -15.71 17.08
CA GLY A 296 10.28 -15.81 15.87
C GLY A 296 10.32 -17.22 15.26
N ALA A 297 11.50 -17.82 15.20
CA ALA A 297 11.68 -19.20 14.73
C ALA A 297 10.95 -20.20 15.66
N PHE A 298 11.02 -20.01 16.97
CA PHE A 298 10.30 -20.84 17.93
C PHE A 298 8.77 -20.75 17.76
N ILE A 299 8.23 -19.53 17.65
CA ILE A 299 6.79 -19.30 17.42
C ILE A 299 6.35 -19.99 16.13
N LEU A 300 7.15 -19.87 15.06
CA LEU A 300 6.86 -20.50 13.77
C LEU A 300 6.81 -22.04 13.90
N GLN A 301 7.78 -22.63 14.61
CA GLN A 301 7.80 -24.08 14.85
C GLN A 301 6.59 -24.54 15.69
N CYS A 302 6.20 -23.79 16.72
CA CYS A 302 4.98 -24.06 17.48
C CYS A 302 3.75 -24.04 16.59
N SER A 303 3.63 -23.03 15.72
CA SER A 303 2.53 -22.89 14.79
C SER A 303 2.39 -24.08 13.84
N ARG A 304 3.52 -24.53 13.28
CA ARG A 304 3.57 -25.76 12.45
C ARG A 304 3.04 -26.98 13.20
N LYS A 305 3.42 -27.12 14.47
CA LYS A 305 2.97 -28.24 15.32
C LYS A 305 1.48 -28.16 15.64
N TYR A 306 0.94 -26.99 15.93
CA TYR A 306 -0.49 -26.81 16.18
C TYR A 306 -1.34 -27.20 15.00
N VAL A 307 -0.96 -26.77 13.78
CA VAL A 307 -1.63 -27.17 12.55
C VAL A 307 -1.59 -28.68 12.34
N GLN A 308 -0.43 -29.32 12.59
CA GLN A 308 -0.31 -30.76 12.50
C GLN A 308 -1.18 -31.51 13.53
N PHE A 309 -1.32 -31.00 14.76
CA PHE A 309 -2.19 -31.55 15.78
C PHE A 309 -3.68 -31.39 15.44
N ALA A 310 -4.04 -30.30 14.76
CA ALA A 310 -5.39 -30.11 14.22
C ALA A 310 -5.71 -30.99 13.00
N GLY A 311 -4.73 -31.77 12.51
CA GLY A 311 -4.89 -32.65 11.36
C GLY A 311 -4.51 -32.02 10.01
N GLY A 312 -4.11 -30.73 10.02
CA GLY A 312 -3.66 -30.02 8.84
C GLY A 312 -2.31 -30.50 8.32
N ARG A 313 -2.04 -30.27 7.05
CA ARG A 313 -0.78 -30.63 6.39
C ARG A 313 0.16 -29.44 6.37
N VAL A 314 1.45 -29.69 6.60
CA VAL A 314 2.50 -28.66 6.64
C VAL A 314 3.60 -29.01 5.65
N PHE A 315 3.90 -28.07 4.75
CA PHE A 315 5.10 -28.02 3.90
C PHE A 315 5.97 -26.90 4.46
N SER A 316 7.26 -27.12 4.60
CA SER A 316 8.11 -26.09 5.21
C SER A 316 9.58 -26.30 4.93
N SER A 317 10.34 -25.20 4.91
CA SER A 317 11.79 -25.21 5.01
C SER A 317 12.25 -25.19 6.48
N ASN A 318 13.39 -25.82 6.75
CA ASN A 318 14.12 -25.71 8.01
C ASN A 318 15.43 -24.89 7.87
N ASP A 319 15.67 -24.34 6.67
CA ASP A 319 16.78 -23.41 6.45
C ASP A 319 16.53 -22.13 7.25
N THR A 320 17.44 -21.80 8.18
CA THR A 320 17.31 -20.63 9.07
C THR A 320 17.29 -19.30 8.32
N ASP A 321 17.93 -19.26 7.16
CA ASP A 321 18.00 -18.06 6.33
C ASP A 321 16.80 -17.93 5.37
N ASN A 322 15.99 -19.01 5.23
CA ASN A 322 14.82 -19.06 4.38
C ASN A 322 13.72 -19.95 4.97
N MET A 323 13.27 -19.61 6.18
CA MET A 323 12.17 -20.35 6.83
C MET A 323 10.83 -19.93 6.23
N TRP A 324 10.23 -20.80 5.43
CA TRP A 324 8.86 -20.62 4.94
C TRP A 324 7.95 -21.76 5.40
N THR A 325 6.65 -21.50 5.40
CA THR A 325 5.62 -22.48 5.79
C THR A 325 4.41 -22.35 4.87
N ILE A 326 3.93 -23.48 4.35
CA ILE A 326 2.65 -23.59 3.68
C ILE A 326 1.84 -24.63 4.44
N THR A 327 0.63 -24.27 4.87
CA THR A 327 -0.35 -25.22 5.42
C THR A 327 -1.39 -25.52 4.37
N LEU A 328 -1.93 -26.73 4.37
CA LEU A 328 -3.00 -27.15 3.46
C LEU A 328 -4.15 -27.71 4.26
N SER A 329 -5.26 -27.01 4.24
CA SER A 329 -6.53 -27.30 4.91
C SER A 329 -7.60 -27.71 3.90
N GLU A 330 -8.69 -28.29 4.36
CA GLU A 330 -9.84 -28.68 3.56
C GLU A 330 -11.09 -27.93 3.99
N SER A 331 -11.65 -27.12 3.09
CA SER A 331 -12.90 -26.36 3.22
C SER A 331 -12.92 -25.26 4.30
N VAL A 332 -12.12 -25.35 5.35
CA VAL A 332 -12.04 -24.38 6.46
C VAL A 332 -10.59 -24.06 6.80
N SER A 333 -10.38 -23.01 7.58
CA SER A 333 -9.05 -22.62 8.05
C SER A 333 -8.66 -23.43 9.28
N ASP A 334 -7.73 -24.37 9.13
CA ASP A 334 -7.15 -25.10 10.27
C ASP A 334 -6.38 -24.16 11.23
N LEU A 335 -5.87 -23.04 10.70
CA LEU A 335 -5.21 -22.02 11.52
C LEU A 335 -6.18 -21.27 12.43
N ASP A 336 -7.39 -20.96 11.94
CA ASP A 336 -8.42 -20.34 12.75
C ASP A 336 -8.83 -21.26 13.90
N GLU A 337 -9.08 -22.54 13.59
CA GLU A 337 -9.44 -23.55 14.56
C GLU A 337 -8.33 -23.77 15.61
N ALA A 338 -7.08 -23.86 15.16
CA ALA A 338 -5.92 -23.93 16.04
C ALA A 338 -5.79 -22.69 16.93
N SER A 339 -6.01 -21.50 16.39
CA SER A 339 -5.93 -20.24 17.16
C SER A 339 -7.03 -20.11 18.20
N GLN A 340 -8.22 -20.65 17.93
CA GLN A 340 -9.32 -20.74 18.91
C GLN A 340 -8.97 -21.69 20.06
N SER A 341 -8.36 -22.83 19.74
CA SER A 341 -8.06 -23.89 20.71
C SER A 341 -6.82 -23.61 21.58
N TYR A 342 -5.78 -23.02 21.02
CA TYR A 342 -4.46 -22.87 21.64
C TYR A 342 -4.08 -21.41 21.91
N GLY A 343 -4.96 -20.46 21.66
CA GLY A 343 -4.73 -19.03 21.77
C GLY A 343 -4.14 -18.41 20.50
N PRO A 344 -4.17 -17.07 20.40
CA PRO A 344 -3.77 -16.38 19.18
C PRO A 344 -2.30 -16.68 18.87
N LEU A 345 -2.11 -17.45 17.82
CA LEU A 345 -0.81 -17.60 17.20
C LEU A 345 -0.45 -16.24 16.59
N ALA A 346 0.74 -15.71 16.89
CA ALA A 346 1.15 -14.37 16.47
C ALA A 346 1.49 -14.31 14.96
N PHE A 347 0.56 -14.73 14.09
CA PHE A 347 0.72 -14.72 12.64
C PHE A 347 0.70 -13.33 12.02
N HIS A 348 0.32 -12.29 12.75
CA HIS A 348 0.38 -10.92 12.31
C HIS A 348 1.78 -10.46 11.87
N ASN A 349 2.81 -11.25 12.15
CA ASN A 349 4.17 -11.02 11.66
C ASN A 349 4.43 -11.59 10.25
N ARG A 350 3.45 -12.24 9.60
CA ARG A 350 3.48 -12.66 8.19
C ARG A 350 4.86 -13.14 7.72
N ARG A 351 5.47 -14.08 8.41
CA ARG A 351 6.84 -14.49 8.11
C ARG A 351 6.90 -15.65 7.13
N ARG A 352 6.60 -15.36 5.84
CA ARG A 352 6.58 -16.37 4.77
C ARG A 352 5.67 -17.54 5.13
N PHE A 353 4.50 -17.23 5.66
CA PHE A 353 3.50 -18.20 6.08
C PHE A 353 2.25 -18.07 5.22
N LEU A 354 1.91 -19.12 4.46
CA LEU A 354 0.72 -19.19 3.61
C LEU A 354 -0.19 -20.33 4.07
N GLU A 355 -1.47 -20.05 4.26
CA GLU A 355 -2.49 -21.06 4.39
C GLU A 355 -3.18 -21.28 3.05
N VAL A 356 -3.10 -22.50 2.50
CA VAL A 356 -3.85 -22.93 1.33
C VAL A 356 -5.07 -23.70 1.80
N ILE A 357 -6.26 -23.30 1.38
CA ILE A 357 -7.53 -23.96 1.71
C ILE A 357 -8.09 -24.52 0.42
N ARG A 358 -8.18 -25.84 0.37
CA ARG A 358 -8.81 -26.54 -0.76
C ARG A 358 -10.33 -26.38 -0.66
N VAL A 359 -10.97 -25.98 -1.75
CA VAL A 359 -12.42 -25.77 -1.84
C VAL A 359 -13.02 -26.41 -3.08
N ASP A 360 -14.32 -26.68 -3.06
CA ASP A 360 -15.04 -27.30 -4.16
C ASP A 360 -15.58 -26.31 -5.17
N ASP A 361 -15.97 -25.12 -4.73
CA ASP A 361 -16.73 -24.17 -5.53
C ASP A 361 -16.34 -22.70 -5.30
N ASN A 362 -16.95 -21.83 -6.10
CA ASN A 362 -16.72 -20.39 -6.07
C ASN A 362 -17.33 -19.70 -4.85
N GLU A 363 -18.46 -20.21 -4.33
CA GLU A 363 -19.15 -19.62 -3.19
C GLU A 363 -18.25 -19.65 -1.96
N ARG A 364 -17.61 -20.81 -1.74
CA ARG A 364 -16.67 -20.97 -0.63
C ARG A 364 -15.44 -20.04 -0.76
N VAL A 365 -14.99 -19.74 -1.98
CA VAL A 365 -13.92 -18.75 -2.20
C VAL A 365 -14.35 -17.36 -1.70
N ILE A 366 -15.57 -16.95 -2.04
CA ILE A 366 -16.11 -15.64 -1.62
C ILE A 366 -16.23 -15.57 -0.10
N ASP A 367 -16.74 -16.62 0.53
CA ASP A 367 -16.85 -16.69 2.00
C ASP A 367 -15.49 -16.57 2.67
N LEU A 368 -14.48 -17.33 2.23
CA LEU A 368 -13.13 -17.27 2.81
C LEU A 368 -12.50 -15.88 2.72
N ILE A 369 -12.71 -15.17 1.62
CA ILE A 369 -12.22 -13.81 1.47
C ILE A 369 -12.96 -12.85 2.41
N GLY A 370 -14.29 -12.97 2.50
CA GLY A 370 -15.13 -12.13 3.36
C GLY A 370 -14.87 -12.38 4.85
N ASP A 371 -14.66 -13.64 5.23
CA ASP A 371 -14.46 -14.06 6.62
C ASP A 371 -13.01 -13.80 7.13
N LEU A 372 -12.05 -13.52 6.24
CA LEU A 372 -10.64 -13.40 6.64
C LEU A 372 -10.40 -12.37 7.75
N PRO A 373 -11.02 -11.18 7.80
CA PRO A 373 -10.84 -10.24 8.88
C PRO A 373 -11.28 -10.76 10.27
N ASP A 374 -12.23 -11.67 10.29
CA ASP A 374 -12.77 -12.28 11.52
C ASP A 374 -11.99 -13.53 11.95
N ASN A 375 -11.08 -14.01 11.09
CA ASN A 375 -10.24 -15.16 11.37
C ASN A 375 -9.25 -14.87 12.52
N ASN A 376 -9.25 -15.70 13.55
CA ASN A 376 -8.44 -15.49 14.75
C ASN A 376 -6.93 -15.54 14.49
N ALA A 377 -6.49 -16.23 13.44
CA ALA A 377 -5.09 -16.31 13.04
C ALA A 377 -4.58 -15.02 12.37
N TYR A 378 -5.47 -14.22 11.78
CA TYR A 378 -5.12 -13.03 10.99
C TYR A 378 -5.57 -11.72 11.64
N ARG A 379 -5.75 -11.69 12.94
CA ARG A 379 -6.12 -10.49 13.69
C ARG A 379 -5.18 -9.33 13.37
N GLY A 380 -5.76 -8.16 13.07
CA GLY A 380 -5.03 -6.94 12.71
C GLY A 380 -4.99 -6.65 11.20
N ALA A 381 -5.52 -7.51 10.33
CA ALA A 381 -5.87 -7.16 8.97
C ALA A 381 -7.34 -6.74 8.91
N ASP A 382 -7.62 -5.51 8.46
CA ASP A 382 -9.00 -4.98 8.40
C ASP A 382 -9.81 -5.68 7.31
N LYS A 383 -9.18 -6.04 6.19
CA LYS A 383 -9.76 -6.76 5.06
C LYS A 383 -8.72 -7.15 4.02
N VAL A 384 -9.17 -7.90 3.02
CA VAL A 384 -8.37 -8.20 1.84
C VAL A 384 -8.25 -6.95 0.96
N GLN A 385 -7.01 -6.56 0.63
CA GLN A 385 -6.73 -5.48 -0.31
C GLN A 385 -6.75 -5.98 -1.75
N THR A 386 -6.03 -7.07 -1.99
CA THR A 386 -5.72 -7.58 -3.34
C THR A 386 -6.08 -9.05 -3.44
N ILE A 387 -6.85 -9.39 -4.44
CA ILE A 387 -7.11 -10.77 -4.84
C ILE A 387 -6.24 -11.07 -6.06
N GLY A 388 -5.30 -12.00 -5.92
CA GLY A 388 -4.49 -12.53 -7.02
C GLY A 388 -5.14 -13.76 -7.64
N LEU A 389 -5.36 -13.75 -8.94
CA LEU A 389 -6.03 -14.83 -9.65
C LEU A 389 -5.06 -15.60 -10.55
N ALA A 390 -4.95 -16.91 -10.32
CA ALA A 390 -4.39 -17.89 -11.26
C ALA A 390 -5.49 -18.92 -11.57
N VAL A 391 -6.44 -18.53 -12.42
CA VAL A 391 -7.63 -19.33 -12.73
C VAL A 391 -7.92 -19.31 -14.23
N SER A 392 -8.55 -20.36 -14.73
CA SER A 392 -9.02 -20.44 -16.12
C SER A 392 -9.98 -19.28 -16.46
N ALA A 393 -10.06 -18.92 -17.74
CA ALA A 393 -10.94 -17.83 -18.20
C ALA A 393 -12.41 -18.05 -17.80
N ALA A 394 -12.91 -19.28 -17.91
CA ALA A 394 -14.28 -19.62 -17.50
C ALA A 394 -14.48 -19.45 -15.98
N ARG A 395 -13.48 -19.82 -15.17
CA ARG A 395 -13.54 -19.65 -13.72
C ARG A 395 -13.49 -18.16 -13.35
N LYS A 396 -12.63 -17.39 -13.99
CA LYS A 396 -12.58 -15.94 -13.81
C LYS A 396 -13.92 -15.28 -14.12
N GLU A 397 -14.53 -15.62 -15.25
CA GLU A 397 -15.86 -15.08 -15.62
C GLU A 397 -16.93 -15.43 -14.56
N ALA A 398 -16.89 -16.62 -14.00
CA ALA A 398 -17.83 -17.05 -12.96
C ALA A 398 -17.59 -16.37 -11.59
N LEU A 399 -16.34 -16.02 -11.24
CA LEU A 399 -15.98 -15.35 -9.98
C LEU A 399 -16.22 -13.85 -10.01
N MET A 400 -15.93 -13.18 -11.14
CA MET A 400 -15.94 -11.72 -11.27
C MET A 400 -17.20 -11.01 -10.76
N PRO A 401 -18.43 -11.53 -10.95
CA PRO A 401 -19.63 -10.87 -10.42
C PRO A 401 -19.68 -10.78 -8.90
N SER A 402 -19.07 -11.73 -8.18
CA SER A 402 -19.15 -11.82 -6.72
C SER A 402 -17.91 -11.30 -6.00
N LEU A 403 -16.73 -11.32 -6.62
CA LEU A 403 -15.48 -10.85 -5.99
C LEU A 403 -15.55 -9.43 -5.44
N PRO A 404 -16.16 -8.43 -6.12
CA PRO A 404 -16.28 -7.08 -5.56
C PRO A 404 -17.06 -7.00 -4.26
N SER A 405 -18.00 -7.93 -4.02
CA SER A 405 -18.82 -7.96 -2.79
C SER A 405 -18.01 -8.33 -1.54
N THR A 406 -16.81 -8.91 -1.70
CA THR A 406 -15.90 -9.23 -0.59
C THR A 406 -15.25 -7.97 0.04
N GLY A 407 -15.41 -6.81 -0.59
CA GLY A 407 -14.80 -5.57 -0.15
C GLY A 407 -13.32 -5.42 -0.53
N ALA A 408 -12.76 -6.36 -1.31
CA ALA A 408 -11.41 -6.22 -1.84
C ALA A 408 -11.31 -5.04 -2.82
N TYR A 409 -10.18 -4.35 -2.82
CA TYR A 409 -9.97 -3.17 -3.66
C TYR A 409 -9.40 -3.50 -5.04
N ARG A 410 -8.70 -4.63 -5.17
CA ARG A 410 -7.96 -5.02 -6.36
C ARG A 410 -8.21 -6.48 -6.71
N ILE A 411 -8.38 -6.74 -8.00
CA ILE A 411 -8.44 -8.09 -8.56
C ILE A 411 -7.48 -8.10 -9.75
N VAL A 412 -6.38 -8.85 -9.63
CA VAL A 412 -5.25 -8.80 -10.58
C VAL A 412 -4.74 -10.23 -10.87
N PRO A 413 -3.95 -10.43 -11.93
CA PRO A 413 -3.19 -11.68 -12.07
C PRO A 413 -2.34 -11.97 -10.84
N LEU A 414 -2.16 -13.25 -10.49
CA LEU A 414 -1.49 -13.66 -9.26
C LEU A 414 -0.06 -13.09 -9.16
N GLU A 415 0.68 -13.10 -10.26
CA GLU A 415 2.04 -12.58 -10.36
C GLU A 415 2.13 -11.06 -10.13
N ASP A 416 1.03 -10.32 -10.40
CA ASP A 416 0.98 -8.86 -10.34
C ASP A 416 0.48 -8.31 -8.99
N MET A 417 0.32 -9.14 -7.96
CA MET A 417 -0.25 -8.69 -6.66
C MET A 417 0.53 -7.52 -6.04
N PHE A 418 1.84 -7.46 -6.21
CA PHE A 418 2.68 -6.37 -5.69
C PHE A 418 2.83 -5.18 -6.66
N MET A 419 2.47 -5.36 -7.95
CA MET A 419 2.57 -4.32 -8.96
C MET A 419 1.36 -3.38 -8.93
N ARG A 420 1.59 -2.09 -9.22
CA ARG A 420 0.54 -1.08 -9.23
C ARG A 420 0.43 -0.37 -10.58
N SER A 421 -0.79 -0.22 -11.07
CA SER A 421 -1.09 0.63 -12.21
C SER A 421 -1.29 2.08 -11.76
N PRO A 422 -0.82 3.09 -12.52
CA PRO A 422 -1.13 4.49 -12.23
C PRO A 422 -2.63 4.83 -12.34
N LEU A 423 -3.42 3.97 -12.96
CA LEU A 423 -4.86 4.15 -13.14
C LEU A 423 -5.70 3.52 -12.03
N GLU A 424 -5.09 2.71 -11.16
CA GLU A 424 -5.87 2.07 -10.10
C GLU A 424 -6.03 3.00 -8.89
N PRO A 425 -7.23 2.98 -8.25
CA PRO A 425 -7.43 3.65 -6.96
C PRO A 425 -6.54 3.01 -5.88
N TYR A 426 -5.84 3.82 -5.10
CA TYR A 426 -5.01 3.29 -4.01
C TYR A 426 -5.88 2.94 -2.81
N ASP A 427 -5.93 1.66 -2.45
CA ASP A 427 -6.83 1.13 -1.41
C ASP A 427 -8.29 1.55 -1.62
N GLY A 428 -8.75 1.51 -2.87
CA GLY A 428 -10.09 1.93 -3.27
C GLY A 428 -10.32 3.44 -3.28
N MET A 429 -9.26 4.26 -3.12
CA MET A 429 -9.34 5.71 -2.99
C MET A 429 -8.58 6.43 -4.12
N ASP A 430 -9.22 7.40 -4.73
CA ASP A 430 -8.60 8.33 -5.66
C ASP A 430 -7.81 9.40 -4.88
N MET A 431 -6.53 9.17 -4.62
CA MET A 431 -5.75 10.05 -3.73
C MET A 431 -5.75 11.51 -4.17
N ALA A 432 -5.66 11.81 -5.46
CA ALA A 432 -5.72 13.17 -5.96
C ALA A 432 -7.02 13.88 -5.56
N LYS A 433 -8.16 13.18 -5.55
CA LYS A 433 -9.44 13.72 -5.04
C LYS A 433 -9.43 13.95 -3.54
N LEU A 434 -8.73 13.12 -2.78
CA LEU A 434 -8.64 13.28 -1.32
C LEU A 434 -7.81 14.51 -0.92
N PHE A 435 -6.81 14.87 -1.72
CA PHE A 435 -5.98 16.06 -1.53
C PHE A 435 -6.55 17.33 -2.18
N THR A 436 -7.69 17.24 -2.85
CA THR A 436 -8.36 18.39 -3.49
C THR A 436 -9.83 18.47 -3.12
N TYR A 437 -10.45 19.62 -3.35
CA TYR A 437 -11.90 19.78 -3.36
C TYR A 437 -12.34 20.50 -4.62
N GLY A 438 -13.52 20.11 -5.13
CA GLY A 438 -14.10 20.73 -6.33
C GLY A 438 -14.75 22.06 -6.01
N VAL A 439 -14.39 23.10 -6.76
CA VAL A 439 -15.10 24.38 -6.80
C VAL A 439 -15.92 24.37 -8.08
N TYR A 440 -17.23 24.41 -7.93
CA TYR A 440 -18.18 24.36 -9.03
C TYR A 440 -18.68 25.77 -9.37
N GLN A 441 -18.69 26.10 -10.65
CA GLN A 441 -19.25 27.34 -11.20
C GLN A 441 -20.31 27.01 -12.25
N ARG A 442 -21.39 27.72 -12.23
CA ARG A 442 -22.43 27.65 -13.25
C ARG A 442 -22.83 29.04 -13.73
N ASP A 443 -22.94 29.20 -15.04
CA ASP A 443 -23.25 30.48 -15.68
C ASP A 443 -24.75 30.69 -15.90
N THR A 444 -25.57 29.63 -15.81
CA THR A 444 -27.03 29.67 -16.03
C THR A 444 -27.79 29.49 -14.71
N SER A 445 -28.93 30.14 -14.60
CA SER A 445 -29.87 30.02 -13.47
C SER A 445 -30.77 28.78 -13.64
N LEU A 446 -30.84 27.89 -12.65
CA LEU A 446 -31.81 26.80 -12.59
C LEU A 446 -33.20 27.29 -12.11
N GLY A 447 -33.25 28.49 -11.50
CA GLY A 447 -34.48 28.99 -10.88
C GLY A 447 -35.57 29.50 -11.86
N LYS A 448 -35.25 29.68 -13.15
CA LYS A 448 -36.24 30.09 -14.12
C LYS A 448 -37.23 28.99 -14.55
N GLU A 449 -36.79 27.72 -14.48
CA GLU A 449 -37.64 26.58 -14.86
C GLU A 449 -38.44 25.99 -13.66
N VAL A 450 -38.15 26.40 -12.44
CA VAL A 450 -38.80 25.87 -11.21
C VAL A 450 -39.86 26.84 -10.68
N LEU A 451 -39.83 28.13 -11.13
CA LEU A 451 -40.73 29.19 -10.62
C LEU A 451 -41.75 29.63 -11.67
N ASP A 452 -41.68 29.12 -12.90
CA ASP A 452 -42.73 29.22 -13.93
C ASP A 452 -43.55 27.93 -13.99
#